data_04cc6448cc266a6ced8f3580affcc0e7
#
_entry.id   04cc6448cc266a6ced8f3580affcc0e7
#
_cell.length_a   1.000
_cell.length_b   1.000
_cell.length_c   1.000
_cell.angle_alpha   90.00
_cell.angle_beta   90.00
_cell.angle_gamma   90.00
#
_symmetry.space_group_name_H-M   'P 1'
#
loop_
_entity.id
_entity.type
_entity.pdbx_description
1 polymer ?
#
loop_
_entity_poly.entity_id
_entity_poly.type
_entity_poly.pdbx_seq_one_letter_code
_entity_poly.pdbx_strand_id
1 'polypeptide(L)'
;MATKLKFGLLLPHFCEYGSTELCVEGAKKAEAYGFDSVWVRDHLVFEPHGMEGEDNTHIEGLLILAAVATVCKKLTLGTGTVISHRHPIHLAQSMAGLSTMCENIIMGLGLGTFPHEFEAAGHKKVTLQDRANVAKINAQLCRRFWAGEKISYTDDYYDFKDVELKPTPKKPIPIWYGGGTPASVRRAADYCDGWMPGRIPTATFNKMYKYLEEQCKLAGRPMVTTGAIPITSIDKNRDVALSKVNTKGLINEGNAPSKKTWVKPKSGTFSTVEDIEGLLMAGTPADIARDTKRYEEAGLNHIVFDLRFRYADWYQQIDLLGQEVLPAVRA
;
A
#
# COMPACT_ATOMS: atom_id res chain seq x y z
N MET A 1 -21.47 -13.02 4.86
CA MET A 1 -21.44 -12.60 3.45
C MET A 1 -20.00 -12.29 3.10
N ALA A 2 -19.46 -12.86 2.01
CA ALA A 2 -18.11 -12.48 1.53
C ALA A 2 -18.12 -10.97 1.25
N THR A 3 -17.14 -10.25 1.77
CA THR A 3 -16.95 -8.83 1.46
C THR A 3 -16.57 -8.70 0.00
N LYS A 4 -17.34 -7.92 -0.78
CA LYS A 4 -17.05 -7.67 -2.20
C LYS A 4 -15.65 -7.07 -2.35
N LEU A 5 -14.85 -7.61 -3.29
CA LEU A 5 -13.51 -7.12 -3.59
C LEU A 5 -13.54 -5.62 -3.95
N LYS A 6 -12.66 -4.83 -3.34
CA LYS A 6 -12.47 -3.41 -3.61
C LYS A 6 -11.29 -3.17 -4.54
N PHE A 7 -11.41 -2.13 -5.36
CA PHE A 7 -10.44 -1.76 -6.39
C PHE A 7 -9.83 -0.40 -6.10
N GLY A 8 -8.52 -0.32 -6.13
CA GLY A 8 -7.78 0.91 -5.93
C GLY A 8 -6.73 1.16 -7.01
N LEU A 9 -6.23 2.38 -7.06
CA LEU A 9 -5.11 2.80 -7.91
C LEU A 9 -4.00 3.42 -7.07
N LEU A 10 -2.74 3.08 -7.37
CA LEU A 10 -1.58 3.81 -6.85
C LEU A 10 -1.33 5.02 -7.75
N LEU A 11 -1.35 6.22 -7.15
CA LEU A 11 -1.26 7.48 -7.90
C LEU A 11 0.17 7.79 -8.36
N PRO A 12 0.34 8.46 -9.52
CA PRO A 12 1.63 8.83 -10.09
C PRO A 12 2.19 10.11 -9.46
N HIS A 13 2.61 10.05 -8.21
CA HIS A 13 3.19 11.21 -7.49
C HIS A 13 4.70 11.12 -7.33
N PHE A 14 5.37 10.23 -8.07
CA PHE A 14 6.80 9.96 -7.96
C PHE A 14 7.42 9.63 -9.32
N CYS A 15 8.77 9.66 -9.39
CA CYS A 15 9.57 9.53 -10.60
C CYS A 15 9.25 10.62 -11.64
N GLU A 16 9.73 10.47 -12.87
CA GLU A 16 9.58 11.41 -13.98
C GLU A 16 8.12 11.83 -14.30
N TYR A 17 7.16 11.01 -13.92
CA TYR A 17 5.72 11.29 -14.08
C TYR A 17 5.08 11.89 -12.83
N GLY A 18 5.86 12.20 -11.80
CA GLY A 18 5.36 12.81 -10.57
C GLY A 18 4.62 14.11 -10.83
N SER A 19 3.27 14.08 -10.78
CA SER A 19 2.41 15.21 -11.12
C SER A 19 1.16 15.25 -10.27
N THR A 20 0.89 16.40 -9.64
CA THR A 20 -0.37 16.63 -8.93
C THR A 20 -1.56 16.57 -9.88
N GLU A 21 -1.42 17.09 -11.10
CA GLU A 21 -2.48 17.08 -12.10
C GLU A 21 -2.83 15.63 -12.52
N LEU A 22 -1.83 14.79 -12.84
CA LEU A 22 -2.06 13.38 -13.17
C LEU A 22 -2.73 12.64 -12.01
N CYS A 23 -2.35 12.93 -10.77
CA CYS A 23 -2.97 12.32 -9.59
C CYS A 23 -4.43 12.71 -9.45
N VAL A 24 -4.75 14.01 -9.54
CA VAL A 24 -6.11 14.54 -9.34
C VAL A 24 -7.05 14.12 -10.46
N GLU A 25 -6.64 14.29 -11.72
CA GLU A 25 -7.47 13.90 -12.87
C GLU A 25 -7.62 12.38 -12.99
N GLY A 26 -6.55 11.62 -12.68
CA GLY A 26 -6.64 10.16 -12.58
C GLY A 26 -7.59 9.68 -11.49
N ALA A 27 -7.60 10.34 -10.33
CA ALA A 27 -8.53 10.03 -9.25
C ALA A 27 -9.99 10.31 -9.61
N LYS A 28 -10.28 11.44 -10.27
CA LYS A 28 -11.63 11.74 -10.81
C LYS A 28 -12.09 10.68 -11.78
N LYS A 29 -11.22 10.29 -12.71
CA LYS A 29 -11.49 9.26 -13.70
C LYS A 29 -11.75 7.90 -13.05
N ALA A 30 -10.95 7.54 -12.04
CA ALA A 30 -11.14 6.33 -11.25
C ALA A 30 -12.49 6.33 -10.51
N GLU A 31 -12.84 7.46 -9.85
CA GLU A 31 -14.14 7.59 -9.18
C GLU A 31 -15.30 7.42 -10.16
N ALA A 32 -15.19 8.00 -11.35
CA ALA A 32 -16.21 7.87 -12.39
C ALA A 32 -16.41 6.42 -12.88
N TYR A 33 -15.35 5.63 -12.97
CA TYR A 33 -15.41 4.20 -13.27
C TYR A 33 -15.82 3.32 -12.09
N GLY A 34 -15.97 3.90 -10.91
CA GLY A 34 -16.39 3.18 -9.72
C GLY A 34 -15.25 2.41 -9.03
N PHE A 35 -14.02 2.88 -9.14
CA PHE A 35 -12.98 2.44 -8.21
C PHE A 35 -13.36 2.82 -6.79
N ASP A 36 -12.87 2.04 -5.83
CA ASP A 36 -13.19 2.22 -4.41
C ASP A 36 -12.17 3.10 -3.68
N SER A 37 -10.93 3.22 -4.21
CA SER A 37 -9.84 3.91 -3.52
C SER A 37 -8.72 4.39 -4.42
N VAL A 38 -7.95 5.37 -3.90
CA VAL A 38 -6.65 5.76 -4.44
C VAL A 38 -5.61 5.76 -3.33
N TRP A 39 -4.37 5.48 -3.70
CA TRP A 39 -3.27 5.24 -2.77
C TRP A 39 -2.03 6.02 -3.13
N VAL A 40 -1.25 6.37 -2.12
CA VAL A 40 0.06 7.04 -2.28
C VAL A 40 1.13 6.27 -1.54
N ARG A 41 2.39 6.46 -1.95
CA ARG A 41 3.58 5.99 -1.23
C ARG A 41 4.02 7.06 -0.22
N ASP A 42 4.96 6.68 0.63
CA ASP A 42 5.61 7.60 1.55
C ASP A 42 7.13 7.40 1.50
N HIS A 43 7.84 8.48 1.22
CA HIS A 43 9.28 8.59 1.30
C HIS A 43 9.66 9.98 1.81
N LEU A 44 10.60 10.05 2.74
CA LEU A 44 11.16 11.32 3.19
C LEU A 44 12.23 11.81 2.22
N VAL A 45 13.09 10.89 1.80
CA VAL A 45 14.13 11.10 0.79
C VAL A 45 14.03 9.95 -0.19
N PHE A 46 13.37 10.20 -1.31
CA PHE A 46 13.13 9.17 -2.30
C PHE A 46 14.39 8.88 -3.11
N GLU A 47 14.76 7.62 -3.16
CA GLU A 47 15.76 7.07 -4.08
C GLU A 47 15.09 6.00 -4.95
N PRO A 48 15.14 6.11 -6.29
CA PRO A 48 14.56 5.12 -7.19
C PRO A 48 15.16 3.72 -6.97
N HIS A 49 14.32 2.71 -7.03
CA HIS A 49 14.72 1.32 -6.71
C HIS A 49 15.17 0.57 -7.96
N GLY A 50 16.07 1.05 -8.74
CA GLY A 50 16.66 0.31 -9.86
C GLY A 50 15.72 -0.20 -10.97
N MET A 51 14.40 -0.19 -10.73
CA MET A 51 13.33 -0.50 -11.68
C MET A 51 12.53 0.72 -12.08
N GLU A 52 12.71 1.85 -11.40
CA GLU A 52 11.89 3.06 -11.48
C GLU A 52 12.58 4.21 -12.21
N GLY A 53 13.66 3.93 -12.95
CA GLY A 53 14.47 4.97 -13.59
C GLY A 53 15.44 5.64 -12.61
N GLU A 54 15.85 6.88 -12.91
CA GLU A 54 16.85 7.63 -12.13
C GLU A 54 16.26 8.90 -11.50
N ASP A 55 15.05 9.27 -11.86
CA ASP A 55 14.40 10.47 -11.35
C ASP A 55 13.92 10.29 -9.90
N ASN A 56 14.39 11.13 -9.01
CA ASN A 56 14.08 11.08 -7.57
C ASN A 56 12.92 12.01 -7.17
N THR A 57 12.13 12.49 -8.12
CA THR A 57 10.92 13.26 -7.82
C THR A 57 9.98 12.45 -6.93
N HIS A 58 9.56 13.04 -5.82
CA HIS A 58 8.54 12.49 -4.95
C HIS A 58 7.72 13.63 -4.33
N ILE A 59 6.47 13.73 -4.75
CA ILE A 59 5.53 14.68 -4.16
C ILE A 59 4.99 14.06 -2.87
N GLU A 60 4.95 14.83 -1.80
CA GLU A 60 4.50 14.36 -0.49
C GLU A 60 3.08 13.75 -0.58
N GLY A 61 2.95 12.48 -0.19
CA GLY A 61 1.74 11.70 -0.44
C GLY A 61 0.49 12.24 0.24
N LEU A 62 0.58 12.75 1.48
CA LEU A 62 -0.58 13.29 2.18
C LEU A 62 -1.09 14.60 1.56
N LEU A 63 -0.20 15.40 0.94
CA LEU A 63 -0.61 16.58 0.17
C LEU A 63 -1.37 16.17 -1.09
N ILE A 64 -0.94 15.11 -1.77
CA ILE A 64 -1.68 14.55 -2.93
C ILE A 64 -3.06 14.06 -2.48
N LEU A 65 -3.15 13.30 -1.40
CA LEU A 65 -4.45 12.84 -0.89
C LEU A 65 -5.36 14.02 -0.49
N ALA A 66 -4.80 15.09 0.08
CA ALA A 66 -5.56 16.30 0.39
C ALA A 66 -6.09 16.99 -0.88
N ALA A 67 -5.27 17.09 -1.94
CA ALA A 67 -5.72 17.64 -3.22
C ALA A 67 -6.85 16.78 -3.83
N VAL A 68 -6.72 15.45 -3.83
CA VAL A 68 -7.77 14.53 -4.31
C VAL A 68 -9.05 14.66 -3.48
N ALA A 69 -8.94 14.79 -2.15
CA ALA A 69 -10.09 14.94 -1.25
C ALA A 69 -10.97 16.17 -1.56
N THR A 70 -10.40 17.21 -2.19
CA THR A 70 -11.17 18.39 -2.58
C THR A 70 -12.18 18.10 -3.70
N VAL A 71 -11.87 17.15 -4.59
CA VAL A 71 -12.62 16.88 -5.81
C VAL A 71 -13.32 15.50 -5.83
N CYS A 72 -12.75 14.48 -5.19
CA CYS A 72 -13.32 13.13 -5.09
C CYS A 72 -13.95 12.91 -3.72
N LYS A 73 -15.21 12.50 -3.66
CA LYS A 73 -15.97 12.37 -2.40
C LYS A 73 -16.33 10.94 -2.02
N LYS A 74 -16.22 10.01 -2.98
CA LYS A 74 -16.60 8.61 -2.78
C LYS A 74 -15.39 7.69 -2.55
N LEU A 75 -14.20 8.11 -3.01
CA LEU A 75 -12.99 7.33 -2.88
C LEU A 75 -12.52 7.19 -1.44
N THR A 76 -12.01 6.03 -1.09
CA THR A 76 -11.17 5.84 0.09
C THR A 76 -9.76 6.32 -0.23
N LEU A 77 -9.17 7.12 0.64
CA LEU A 77 -7.80 7.63 0.52
C LEU A 77 -6.85 6.77 1.35
N GLY A 78 -5.90 6.12 0.71
CA GLY A 78 -5.00 5.18 1.35
C GLY A 78 -3.53 5.58 1.28
N THR A 79 -2.76 5.21 2.29
CA THR A 79 -1.30 5.29 2.26
C THR A 79 -0.71 3.88 2.17
N GLY A 80 0.16 3.64 1.23
CA GLY A 80 0.77 2.33 1.03
C GLY A 80 2.30 2.36 1.01
N THR A 81 2.94 2.67 2.14
CA THR A 81 2.55 2.92 3.53
C THR A 81 3.25 4.14 4.10
N VAL A 82 2.69 4.82 5.11
CA VAL A 82 3.48 5.80 5.87
C VAL A 82 4.58 5.09 6.65
N ILE A 83 5.74 5.75 6.75
CA ILE A 83 6.94 5.15 7.35
C ILE A 83 7.06 5.55 8.83
N SER A 84 7.60 4.64 9.64
CA SER A 84 7.69 4.81 11.09
C SER A 84 8.64 5.92 11.56
N HIS A 85 9.44 6.54 10.67
CA HIS A 85 10.22 7.73 11.01
C HIS A 85 9.37 8.99 11.28
N ARG A 86 8.09 9.00 10.85
CA ARG A 86 7.18 10.11 11.11
C ARG A 86 6.81 10.18 12.58
N HIS A 87 6.93 11.37 13.16
CA HIS A 87 6.54 11.59 14.56
C HIS A 87 5.03 11.37 14.75
N PRO A 88 4.58 10.63 15.79
CA PRO A 88 3.17 10.25 15.97
C PRO A 88 2.21 11.44 16.08
N ILE A 89 2.64 12.55 16.68
CA ILE A 89 1.82 13.77 16.77
C ILE A 89 1.55 14.34 15.38
N HIS A 90 2.58 14.50 14.54
CA HIS A 90 2.42 14.99 13.17
C HIS A 90 1.58 14.05 12.33
N LEU A 91 1.81 12.74 12.45
CA LEU A 91 1.05 11.73 11.72
C LEU A 91 -0.42 11.75 12.12
N ALA A 92 -0.72 11.75 13.43
CA ALA A 92 -2.08 11.80 13.93
C ALA A 92 -2.80 13.07 13.52
N GLN A 93 -2.13 14.24 13.58
CA GLN A 93 -2.67 15.54 13.16
C GLN A 93 -2.96 15.58 11.66
N SER A 94 -2.03 15.10 10.82
CA SER A 94 -2.21 15.08 9.36
C SER A 94 -3.38 14.20 8.95
N MET A 95 -3.49 12.99 9.52
CA MET A 95 -4.60 12.08 9.25
C MET A 95 -5.94 12.63 9.75
N ALA A 96 -5.97 13.25 10.94
CA ALA A 96 -7.16 13.90 11.47
C ALA A 96 -7.56 15.11 10.60
N GLY A 97 -6.60 15.90 10.13
CA GLY A 97 -6.84 17.00 9.18
C GLY A 97 -7.42 16.48 7.86
N LEU A 98 -6.83 15.44 7.27
CA LEU A 98 -7.34 14.81 6.06
C LEU A 98 -8.77 14.27 6.25
N SER A 99 -9.11 13.75 7.45
CA SER A 99 -10.44 13.25 7.77
C SER A 99 -11.55 14.30 7.75
N THR A 100 -11.19 15.59 7.82
CA THR A 100 -12.15 16.69 7.67
C THR A 100 -12.54 16.91 6.20
N MET A 101 -11.70 16.45 5.27
CA MET A 101 -11.90 16.61 3.82
C MET A 101 -12.53 15.35 3.20
N CYS A 102 -12.18 14.17 3.72
CA CYS A 102 -12.68 12.87 3.30
C CYS A 102 -12.80 11.94 4.51
N GLU A 103 -13.99 11.37 4.75
CA GLU A 103 -14.22 10.48 5.91
C GLU A 103 -13.71 9.05 5.69
N ASN A 104 -13.42 8.66 4.45
CA ASN A 104 -12.98 7.31 4.12
C ASN A 104 -11.45 7.31 3.93
N ILE A 105 -10.73 6.99 4.99
CA ILE A 105 -9.27 6.98 5.00
C ILE A 105 -8.77 5.63 5.51
N ILE A 106 -7.66 5.16 4.96
CA ILE A 106 -6.89 4.02 5.47
C ILE A 106 -5.45 4.48 5.68
N MET A 107 -4.96 4.37 6.91
CA MET A 107 -3.55 4.60 7.20
C MET A 107 -2.78 3.29 7.08
N GLY A 108 -2.10 3.08 5.97
CA GLY A 108 -1.09 2.02 5.89
C GLY A 108 0.16 2.44 6.67
N LEU A 109 0.70 1.55 7.47
CA LEU A 109 1.87 1.77 8.32
C LEU A 109 2.96 0.76 8.00
N GLY A 110 4.17 1.22 7.72
CA GLY A 110 5.32 0.42 7.36
C GLY A 110 6.57 0.74 8.16
N LEU A 111 7.56 -0.16 8.12
CA LEU A 111 8.83 0.04 8.79
C LEU A 111 9.81 0.93 8.02
N GLY A 112 9.58 1.14 6.74
CA GLY A 112 10.56 1.71 5.83
C GLY A 112 11.68 0.72 5.50
N THR A 113 12.15 0.79 4.25
CA THR A 113 13.19 -0.11 3.74
C THR A 113 14.58 0.55 3.82
N PHE A 114 14.63 1.87 3.67
CA PHE A 114 15.86 2.61 3.44
C PHE A 114 16.44 3.21 4.73
N PRO A 115 17.69 2.85 5.10
CA PRO A 115 18.37 3.42 6.26
C PRO A 115 18.57 4.94 6.16
N HIS A 116 18.90 5.46 4.96
CA HIS A 116 19.19 6.87 4.74
C HIS A 116 17.99 7.79 5.10
N GLU A 117 16.75 7.32 4.91
CA GLU A 117 15.56 8.10 5.30
C GLU A 117 15.45 8.28 6.82
N PHE A 118 15.84 7.26 7.59
CA PHE A 118 15.87 7.36 9.05
C PHE A 118 17.00 8.28 9.53
N GLU A 119 18.15 8.22 8.88
CA GLU A 119 19.28 9.12 9.17
C GLU A 119 18.91 10.58 8.86
N ALA A 120 18.26 10.81 7.70
CA ALA A 120 17.75 12.13 7.31
C ALA A 120 16.67 12.65 8.27
N ALA A 121 15.84 11.75 8.82
CA ALA A 121 14.86 12.08 9.86
C ALA A 121 15.47 12.34 11.25
N GLY A 122 16.79 12.25 11.40
CA GLY A 122 17.48 12.44 12.67
C GLY A 122 17.57 11.18 13.55
N HIS A 123 17.08 10.04 13.07
CA HIS A 123 17.13 8.77 13.80
C HIS A 123 18.43 8.03 13.50
N LYS A 124 19.50 8.30 14.24
CA LYS A 124 20.77 7.62 14.06
C LYS A 124 20.72 6.18 14.60
N LYS A 125 21.21 5.21 13.80
CA LYS A 125 21.41 3.79 14.17
C LYS A 125 20.14 3.05 14.62
N VAL A 126 19.02 3.26 13.95
CA VAL A 126 17.75 2.57 14.24
C VAL A 126 17.76 1.17 13.63
N THR A 127 17.66 0.14 14.44
CA THR A 127 17.53 -1.25 13.99
C THR A 127 16.13 -1.52 13.42
N LEU A 128 15.96 -2.62 12.69
CA LEU A 128 14.61 -3.06 12.25
C LEU A 128 13.67 -3.33 13.43
N GLN A 129 14.22 -3.73 14.60
CA GLN A 129 13.41 -3.95 15.80
C GLN A 129 12.95 -2.61 16.38
N ASP A 130 13.81 -1.59 16.42
CA ASP A 130 13.43 -0.25 16.86
C ASP A 130 12.33 0.33 15.96
N ARG A 131 12.49 0.21 14.64
CA ARG A 131 11.45 0.63 13.68
C ARG A 131 10.11 -0.07 13.92
N ALA A 132 10.16 -1.36 14.30
CA ALA A 132 8.95 -2.12 14.62
C ALA A 132 8.29 -1.67 15.92
N ASN A 133 9.09 -1.35 16.94
CA ASN A 133 8.60 -0.80 18.20
C ASN A 133 7.94 0.57 17.95
N VAL A 134 8.65 1.46 17.26
CA VAL A 134 8.14 2.79 16.90
C VAL A 134 6.85 2.71 16.08
N ALA A 135 6.76 1.79 15.10
CA ALA A 135 5.53 1.60 14.33
C ALA A 135 4.34 1.18 15.22
N LYS A 136 4.56 0.30 16.21
CA LYS A 136 3.53 -0.10 17.18
C LYS A 136 3.10 1.08 18.07
N ILE A 137 4.07 1.84 18.57
CA ILE A 137 3.83 3.04 19.39
C ILE A 137 3.05 4.08 18.58
N ASN A 138 3.47 4.35 17.34
CA ASN A 138 2.78 5.28 16.46
C ASN A 138 1.32 4.88 16.22
N ALA A 139 1.04 3.59 15.97
CA ALA A 139 -0.32 3.09 15.80
C ALA A 139 -1.16 3.33 17.07
N GLN A 140 -0.62 3.04 18.24
CA GLN A 140 -1.30 3.21 19.52
C GLN A 140 -1.56 4.68 19.84
N LEU A 141 -0.55 5.54 19.70
CA LEU A 141 -0.66 6.98 19.96
C LEU A 141 -1.63 7.65 18.99
N CYS A 142 -1.57 7.32 17.69
CA CYS A 142 -2.54 7.84 16.71
C CYS A 142 -3.98 7.51 17.11
N ARG A 143 -4.28 6.25 17.49
CA ARG A 143 -5.63 5.86 17.94
C ARG A 143 -6.09 6.66 19.16
N ARG A 144 -5.21 6.86 20.13
CA ARG A 144 -5.52 7.63 21.36
C ARG A 144 -5.77 9.11 21.03
N PHE A 145 -4.94 9.73 20.20
CA PHE A 145 -5.15 11.11 19.73
C PHE A 145 -6.47 11.24 18.96
N TRP A 146 -6.78 10.28 18.08
CA TRP A 146 -8.06 10.28 17.34
C TRP A 146 -9.28 10.04 18.22
N ALA A 147 -9.11 9.37 19.36
CA ALA A 147 -10.15 9.27 20.39
C ALA A 147 -10.32 10.56 21.21
N GLY A 148 -9.49 11.58 20.98
CA GLY A 148 -9.54 12.87 21.67
C GLY A 148 -8.88 12.88 23.04
N GLU A 149 -8.02 11.90 23.32
CA GLU A 149 -7.29 11.86 24.59
C GLU A 149 -6.24 12.97 24.67
N LYS A 150 -6.09 13.54 25.86
CA LYS A 150 -4.94 14.36 26.24
C LYS A 150 -3.84 13.43 26.77
N ILE A 151 -2.69 13.38 26.08
CA ILE A 151 -1.66 12.37 26.27
C ILE A 151 -0.38 13.00 26.81
N SER A 152 0.14 12.43 27.90
CA SER A 152 1.54 12.53 28.28
C SER A 152 2.19 11.18 28.01
N TYR A 153 3.37 11.16 27.40
CA TYR A 153 4.04 9.93 26.99
C TYR A 153 5.54 10.08 27.05
N THR A 154 6.23 9.10 27.63
CA THR A 154 7.70 9.05 27.75
C THR A 154 8.16 7.62 27.51
N ASP A 155 9.08 7.43 26.58
CA ASP A 155 9.84 6.19 26.36
C ASP A 155 11.21 6.51 25.74
N ASP A 156 11.90 5.51 25.21
CA ASP A 156 13.21 5.68 24.56
C ASP A 156 13.14 6.46 23.23
N TYR A 157 11.94 6.66 22.66
CA TYR A 157 11.73 7.27 21.34
C TYR A 157 11.03 8.63 21.40
N TYR A 158 10.13 8.82 22.38
CA TYR A 158 9.29 10.01 22.48
C TYR A 158 9.17 10.48 23.93
N ASP A 159 9.21 11.80 24.10
CA ASP A 159 8.95 12.47 25.37
C ASP A 159 8.12 13.72 25.13
N PHE A 160 6.84 13.70 25.58
CA PHE A 160 5.95 14.86 25.50
C PHE A 160 4.89 14.82 26.59
N LYS A 161 4.38 16.01 26.95
CA LYS A 161 3.46 16.17 28.07
C LYS A 161 2.22 16.95 27.66
N ASP A 162 1.04 16.48 28.11
CA ASP A 162 -0.25 17.16 28.04
C ASP A 162 -0.66 17.57 26.61
N VAL A 163 -0.34 16.76 25.60
CA VAL A 163 -0.69 17.00 24.20
C VAL A 163 -2.11 16.52 23.93
N GLU A 164 -2.92 17.39 23.35
CA GLU A 164 -4.25 17.09 22.82
C GLU A 164 -4.32 17.57 21.37
N LEU A 165 -4.95 16.80 20.49
CA LEU A 165 -5.10 17.13 19.07
C LEU A 165 -6.57 17.35 18.72
N LYS A 166 -6.83 18.39 17.96
CA LYS A 166 -8.12 18.70 17.33
C LYS A 166 -7.87 19.14 15.87
N PRO A 167 -8.80 18.81 14.93
CA PRO A 167 -10.03 18.03 15.12
C PRO A 167 -9.74 16.55 15.38
N THR A 168 -10.75 15.80 15.86
CA THR A 168 -10.73 14.33 15.87
C THR A 168 -11.50 13.78 14.68
N PRO A 169 -11.11 12.63 14.10
CA PRO A 169 -11.85 12.00 13.03
C PRO A 169 -13.28 11.63 13.46
N LYS A 170 -14.27 11.87 12.60
CA LYS A 170 -15.67 11.46 12.85
C LYS A 170 -15.86 9.94 12.79
N LYS A 171 -15.04 9.25 12.00
CA LYS A 171 -15.03 7.79 11.86
C LYS A 171 -13.65 7.26 12.25
N PRO A 172 -13.55 6.05 12.81
CA PRO A 172 -12.26 5.42 13.05
C PRO A 172 -11.45 5.34 11.75
N ILE A 173 -10.17 5.70 11.80
CA ILE A 173 -9.24 5.51 10.68
C ILE A 173 -8.60 4.13 10.83
N PRO A 174 -8.90 3.15 9.94
CA PRO A 174 -8.27 1.85 9.98
C PRO A 174 -6.78 1.96 9.74
N ILE A 175 -6.00 1.19 10.53
CA ILE A 175 -4.54 1.08 10.38
C ILE A 175 -4.22 -0.26 9.73
N TRP A 176 -3.57 -0.24 8.55
CA TRP A 176 -3.16 -1.43 7.84
C TRP A 176 -1.65 -1.61 7.90
N TYR A 177 -1.16 -2.80 8.20
CA TYR A 177 0.26 -3.06 8.29
C TYR A 177 0.85 -3.49 6.95
N GLY A 178 1.92 -2.81 6.51
CA GLY A 178 2.66 -3.12 5.28
C GLY A 178 3.72 -4.20 5.47
N GLY A 179 3.91 -5.03 4.44
CA GLY A 179 5.01 -5.98 4.36
C GLY A 179 4.59 -7.45 4.30
N GLY A 180 5.33 -8.22 3.49
CA GLY A 180 5.05 -9.63 3.16
C GLY A 180 5.84 -10.66 3.96
N THR A 181 6.36 -10.33 5.15
CA THR A 181 7.10 -11.27 5.99
C THR A 181 6.21 -11.87 7.09
N PRO A 182 6.55 -13.04 7.66
CA PRO A 182 5.83 -13.57 8.81
C PRO A 182 5.76 -12.60 10.00
N ALA A 183 6.82 -11.79 10.22
CA ALA A 183 6.83 -10.77 11.26
C ALA A 183 5.81 -9.64 10.98
N SER A 184 5.66 -9.25 9.70
CA SER A 184 4.65 -8.26 9.29
C SER A 184 3.24 -8.80 9.50
N VAL A 185 3.00 -10.06 9.18
CA VAL A 185 1.72 -10.74 9.41
C VAL A 185 1.35 -10.76 10.90
N ARG A 186 2.30 -11.14 11.77
CA ARG A 186 2.06 -11.11 13.23
C ARG A 186 1.68 -9.72 13.75
N ARG A 187 2.37 -8.66 13.27
CA ARG A 187 2.06 -7.27 13.65
C ARG A 187 0.68 -6.84 13.16
N ALA A 188 0.32 -7.21 11.93
CA ALA A 188 -1.02 -6.95 11.42
C ALA A 188 -2.09 -7.60 12.30
N ALA A 189 -1.92 -8.88 12.66
CA ALA A 189 -2.84 -9.60 13.53
C ALA A 189 -2.89 -9.05 14.96
N ASP A 190 -1.75 -8.57 15.51
CA ASP A 190 -1.64 -8.09 16.88
C ASP A 190 -2.36 -6.74 17.10
N TYR A 191 -2.11 -5.72 16.25
CA TYR A 191 -2.56 -4.36 16.54
C TYR A 191 -3.12 -3.56 15.34
N CYS A 192 -3.24 -4.16 14.14
CA CYS A 192 -3.79 -3.45 12.98
C CYS A 192 -5.18 -3.95 12.58
N ASP A 193 -5.84 -3.22 11.68
CA ASP A 193 -7.18 -3.53 11.14
C ASP A 193 -7.11 -4.16 9.75
N GLY A 194 -5.91 -4.14 9.14
CA GLY A 194 -5.65 -4.73 7.84
C GLY A 194 -4.18 -5.12 7.66
N TRP A 195 -3.96 -5.97 6.66
CA TRP A 195 -2.64 -6.40 6.21
C TRP A 195 -2.50 -6.17 4.72
N MET A 196 -1.44 -5.46 4.31
CA MET A 196 -1.13 -5.16 2.92
C MET A 196 0.34 -5.51 2.62
N PRO A 197 0.63 -6.72 2.13
CA PRO A 197 2.00 -7.17 1.86
C PRO A 197 2.72 -6.38 0.76
N GLY A 198 1.99 -5.54 0.03
CA GLY A 198 2.51 -4.87 -1.15
C GLY A 198 2.55 -5.82 -2.36
N ARG A 199 3.71 -5.91 -2.99
CA ARG A 199 3.97 -6.73 -4.18
C ARG A 199 4.56 -8.08 -3.76
N ILE A 200 3.78 -9.14 -3.82
CA ILE A 200 4.26 -10.51 -3.55
C ILE A 200 3.61 -11.51 -4.52
N PRO A 201 4.28 -12.61 -4.87
CA PRO A 201 3.66 -13.66 -5.67
C PRO A 201 2.41 -14.24 -5.01
N THR A 202 1.40 -14.62 -5.82
CA THR A 202 0.13 -15.20 -5.32
C THR A 202 0.36 -16.41 -4.43
N ALA A 203 1.31 -17.28 -4.76
CA ALA A 203 1.66 -18.43 -3.93
C ALA A 203 2.17 -18.01 -2.53
N THR A 204 2.91 -16.91 -2.45
CA THR A 204 3.36 -16.33 -1.18
C THR A 204 2.19 -15.69 -0.43
N PHE A 205 1.32 -14.96 -1.13
CA PHE A 205 0.11 -14.41 -0.53
C PHE A 205 -0.74 -15.50 0.13
N ASN A 206 -1.05 -16.58 -0.59
CA ASN A 206 -1.83 -17.71 -0.08
C ASN A 206 -1.23 -18.32 1.20
N LYS A 207 0.09 -18.50 1.22
CA LYS A 207 0.79 -18.99 2.42
C LYS A 207 0.67 -18.03 3.59
N MET A 208 0.88 -16.73 3.34
CA MET A 208 0.85 -15.71 4.37
C MET A 208 -0.58 -15.43 4.85
N TYR A 209 -1.58 -15.56 3.97
CA TYR A 209 -2.99 -15.44 4.33
C TYR A 209 -3.40 -16.50 5.37
N LYS A 210 -3.06 -17.78 5.14
CA LYS A 210 -3.31 -18.85 6.10
C LYS A 210 -2.60 -18.59 7.44
N TYR A 211 -1.37 -18.11 7.37
CA TYR A 211 -0.63 -17.74 8.57
C TYR A 211 -1.29 -16.55 9.30
N LEU A 212 -1.85 -15.60 8.58
CA LEU A 212 -2.60 -14.48 9.16
C LEU A 212 -3.85 -14.94 9.90
N GLU A 213 -4.61 -15.90 9.33
CA GLU A 213 -5.77 -16.49 10.00
C GLU A 213 -5.37 -17.14 11.33
N GLU A 214 -4.27 -17.90 11.35
CA GLU A 214 -3.73 -18.53 12.56
C GLU A 214 -3.35 -17.47 13.60
N GLN A 215 -2.65 -16.41 13.19
CA GLN A 215 -2.20 -15.35 14.09
C GLN A 215 -3.36 -14.52 14.65
N CYS A 216 -4.39 -14.24 13.86
CA CYS A 216 -5.60 -13.57 14.34
C CYS A 216 -6.32 -14.42 15.40
N LYS A 217 -6.43 -15.74 15.19
CA LYS A 217 -6.99 -16.67 16.19
C LYS A 217 -6.16 -16.68 17.48
N LEU A 218 -4.84 -16.75 17.37
CA LEU A 218 -3.94 -16.72 18.53
C LEU A 218 -4.04 -15.40 19.32
N ALA A 219 -4.25 -14.28 18.61
CA ALA A 219 -4.46 -12.97 19.22
C ALA A 219 -5.88 -12.77 19.77
N GLY A 220 -6.80 -13.73 19.61
CA GLY A 220 -8.21 -13.59 20.01
C GLY A 220 -8.95 -12.49 19.23
N ARG A 221 -8.51 -12.19 18.00
CA ARG A 221 -9.07 -11.11 17.16
C ARG A 221 -9.76 -11.68 15.92
N PRO A 222 -10.77 -10.97 15.39
CA PRO A 222 -11.33 -11.30 14.08
C PRO A 222 -10.28 -11.19 12.98
N MET A 223 -10.52 -11.89 11.86
CA MET A 223 -9.69 -11.74 10.66
C MET A 223 -9.64 -10.28 10.22
N VAL A 224 -8.44 -9.76 9.98
CA VAL A 224 -8.23 -8.40 9.50
C VAL A 224 -8.45 -8.32 7.99
N THR A 225 -8.74 -7.12 7.48
CA THR A 225 -8.88 -6.87 6.03
C THR A 225 -7.56 -7.12 5.32
N THR A 226 -7.60 -7.71 4.13
CA THR A 226 -6.39 -8.00 3.33
C THR A 226 -6.34 -7.14 2.07
N GLY A 227 -5.16 -6.60 1.78
CA GLY A 227 -4.87 -5.84 0.56
C GLY A 227 -3.68 -6.41 -0.21
N ALA A 228 -3.53 -5.99 -1.46
CA ALA A 228 -2.34 -6.23 -2.28
C ALA A 228 -2.12 -5.06 -3.25
N ILE A 229 -0.85 -4.81 -3.62
CA ILE A 229 -0.49 -3.76 -4.59
C ILE A 229 0.38 -4.39 -5.68
N PRO A 230 -0.17 -5.23 -6.58
CA PRO A 230 0.58 -5.83 -7.67
C PRO A 230 1.02 -4.78 -8.69
N ILE A 231 2.23 -4.91 -9.23
CA ILE A 231 2.61 -4.18 -10.44
C ILE A 231 1.68 -4.62 -11.55
N THR A 232 1.10 -3.66 -12.25
CA THR A 232 0.09 -3.92 -13.25
C THR A 232 0.47 -3.24 -14.57
N SER A 233 0.34 -3.98 -15.67
CA SER A 233 0.48 -3.46 -17.03
C SER A 233 -0.60 -4.07 -17.91
N ILE A 234 -1.52 -3.25 -18.40
CA ILE A 234 -2.66 -3.72 -19.18
C ILE A 234 -2.59 -3.16 -20.60
N ASP A 235 -2.84 -4.03 -21.59
CA ASP A 235 -2.95 -3.68 -22.99
C ASP A 235 -3.89 -4.65 -23.68
N LYS A 236 -4.43 -4.29 -24.85
CA LYS A 236 -5.21 -5.23 -25.69
C LYS A 236 -4.35 -6.39 -26.21
N ASN A 237 -3.04 -6.20 -26.27
CA ASN A 237 -2.06 -7.22 -26.64
C ASN A 237 -1.16 -7.52 -25.45
N ARG A 238 -1.10 -8.80 -25.04
CA ARG A 238 -0.28 -9.27 -23.92
C ARG A 238 1.22 -8.96 -24.08
N ASP A 239 1.76 -9.12 -25.30
CA ASP A 239 3.18 -8.89 -25.56
C ASP A 239 3.53 -7.40 -25.40
N VAL A 240 2.62 -6.50 -25.82
CA VAL A 240 2.75 -5.07 -25.60
C VAL A 240 2.73 -4.75 -24.10
N ALA A 241 1.80 -5.32 -23.34
CA ALA A 241 1.74 -5.13 -21.89
C ALA A 241 3.06 -5.56 -21.21
N LEU A 242 3.60 -6.71 -21.58
CA LEU A 242 4.85 -7.25 -21.02
C LEU A 242 6.08 -6.43 -21.44
N SER A 243 6.12 -5.94 -22.69
CA SER A 243 7.26 -5.17 -23.21
C SER A 243 7.51 -3.84 -22.46
N LYS A 244 6.49 -3.33 -21.78
CA LYS A 244 6.55 -2.09 -20.99
C LYS A 244 7.08 -2.29 -19.57
N VAL A 245 7.25 -3.53 -19.13
CA VAL A 245 7.65 -3.86 -17.76
C VAL A 245 9.07 -4.40 -17.74
N ASN A 246 9.87 -3.96 -16.79
CA ASN A 246 11.17 -4.56 -16.51
C ASN A 246 11.00 -5.93 -15.82
N THR A 247 10.56 -6.93 -16.59
CA THR A 247 10.29 -8.28 -16.09
C THR A 247 11.54 -8.94 -15.51
N LYS A 248 12.71 -8.71 -16.15
CA LYS A 248 14.00 -9.21 -15.64
C LYS A 248 14.34 -8.65 -14.26
N GLY A 249 14.11 -7.35 -14.06
CA GLY A 249 14.32 -6.69 -12.77
C GLY A 249 13.41 -7.27 -11.69
N LEU A 250 12.13 -7.54 -11.99
CA LEU A 250 11.18 -8.14 -11.07
C LEU A 250 11.54 -9.58 -10.70
N ILE A 251 11.97 -10.39 -11.66
CA ILE A 251 12.46 -11.75 -11.44
C ILE A 251 13.70 -11.74 -10.53
N ASN A 252 14.64 -10.84 -10.78
CA ASN A 252 15.84 -10.67 -9.96
C ASN A 252 15.47 -10.22 -8.53
N GLU A 253 14.52 -9.28 -8.38
CA GLU A 253 13.99 -8.90 -7.06
C GLU A 253 13.42 -10.11 -6.32
N GLY A 254 12.63 -10.94 -6.99
CA GLY A 254 12.09 -12.18 -6.42
C GLY A 254 13.15 -13.12 -5.89
N ASN A 255 14.33 -13.16 -6.50
CA ASN A 255 15.46 -13.99 -6.10
C ASN A 255 16.39 -13.33 -5.06
N ALA A 256 16.16 -12.07 -4.69
CA ALA A 256 17.00 -11.39 -3.72
C ALA A 256 16.99 -12.08 -2.34
N PRO A 257 18.10 -12.03 -1.57
CA PRO A 257 18.19 -12.64 -0.24
C PRO A 257 17.11 -12.15 0.75
N SER A 258 16.64 -10.91 0.58
CA SER A 258 15.54 -10.34 1.38
C SER A 258 14.20 -11.03 1.16
N LYS A 259 14.04 -11.77 0.06
CA LYS A 259 12.81 -12.49 -0.33
C LYS A 259 12.84 -13.99 0.02
N LYS A 260 13.72 -14.41 0.94
CA LYS A 260 13.85 -15.82 1.38
C LYS A 260 12.56 -16.43 1.95
N THR A 261 11.63 -15.63 2.41
CA THR A 261 10.34 -16.09 2.94
C THR A 261 9.28 -16.33 1.86
N TRP A 262 9.55 -15.91 0.63
CA TRP A 262 8.64 -16.12 -0.49
C TRP A 262 8.60 -17.58 -0.91
N VAL A 263 7.43 -18.04 -1.32
CA VAL A 263 7.25 -19.36 -1.91
C VAL A 263 7.92 -19.36 -3.27
N LYS A 264 8.91 -20.22 -3.42
CA LYS A 264 9.65 -20.38 -4.68
C LYS A 264 8.92 -21.37 -5.59
N PRO A 265 9.05 -21.25 -6.91
CA PRO A 265 8.61 -22.28 -7.84
C PRO A 265 9.36 -23.58 -7.62
N LYS A 266 8.90 -24.69 -8.24
CA LYS A 266 9.52 -26.03 -8.08
C LYS A 266 11.01 -26.07 -8.46
N SER A 267 11.45 -25.18 -9.35
CA SER A 267 12.87 -25.00 -9.73
C SER A 267 13.75 -24.43 -8.61
N GLY A 268 13.16 -23.90 -7.55
CA GLY A 268 13.86 -23.23 -6.45
C GLY A 268 14.18 -21.75 -6.70
N THR A 269 14.03 -21.25 -7.93
CA THR A 269 14.31 -19.86 -8.34
C THR A 269 13.23 -19.35 -9.26
N PHE A 270 12.93 -18.05 -9.17
CA PHE A 270 12.07 -17.39 -10.14
C PHE A 270 12.85 -17.19 -11.45
N SER A 271 12.27 -17.56 -12.58
CA SER A 271 12.93 -17.52 -13.90
C SER A 271 12.02 -17.02 -15.02
N THR A 272 10.70 -17.10 -14.85
CA THR A 272 9.70 -16.70 -15.84
C THR A 272 8.73 -15.69 -15.26
N VAL A 273 7.92 -15.08 -16.13
CA VAL A 273 6.85 -14.16 -15.74
C VAL A 273 5.77 -14.90 -14.94
N GLU A 274 5.50 -16.14 -15.30
CA GLU A 274 4.53 -16.99 -14.62
C GLU A 274 4.95 -17.31 -13.18
N ASP A 275 6.25 -17.44 -12.91
CA ASP A 275 6.78 -17.66 -11.57
C ASP A 275 6.49 -16.49 -10.61
N ILE A 276 6.37 -15.27 -11.14
CA ILE A 276 6.09 -14.03 -10.39
C ILE A 276 4.64 -13.56 -10.51
N GLU A 277 3.71 -14.46 -10.88
CA GLU A 277 2.27 -14.16 -10.88
C GLU A 277 1.83 -13.56 -9.55
N GLY A 278 1.12 -12.45 -9.59
CA GLY A 278 0.68 -11.69 -8.42
C GLY A 278 1.64 -10.60 -7.96
N LEU A 279 2.96 -10.80 -8.08
CA LEU A 279 3.91 -9.70 -8.02
C LEU A 279 3.72 -8.80 -9.24
N LEU A 280 3.58 -9.42 -10.42
CA LEU A 280 3.26 -8.80 -11.69
C LEU A 280 1.93 -9.34 -12.21
N MET A 281 1.05 -8.44 -12.60
CA MET A 281 -0.18 -8.69 -13.34
C MET A 281 -0.04 -7.96 -14.68
N ALA A 282 0.31 -8.67 -15.75
CA ALA A 282 0.53 -8.06 -17.07
C ALA A 282 -0.14 -8.87 -18.17
N GLY A 283 -0.89 -8.19 -19.02
CA GLY A 283 -1.59 -8.83 -20.15
C GLY A 283 -2.82 -8.07 -20.62
N THR A 284 -3.73 -8.83 -21.22
CA THR A 284 -5.01 -8.32 -21.70
C THR A 284 -5.98 -8.04 -20.53
N PRO A 285 -7.05 -7.26 -20.73
CA PRO A 285 -8.10 -7.09 -19.73
C PRO A 285 -8.61 -8.42 -19.14
N ALA A 286 -8.74 -9.45 -19.98
CA ALA A 286 -9.15 -10.78 -19.55
C ALA A 286 -8.10 -11.44 -18.64
N ASP A 287 -6.81 -11.27 -18.94
CA ASP A 287 -5.73 -11.77 -18.08
C ASP A 287 -5.76 -11.09 -16.71
N ILE A 288 -5.87 -9.75 -16.67
CA ILE A 288 -5.93 -8.98 -15.42
C ILE A 288 -7.17 -9.36 -14.60
N ALA A 289 -8.32 -9.51 -15.25
CA ALA A 289 -9.55 -9.93 -14.56
C ALA A 289 -9.43 -11.33 -13.97
N ARG A 290 -8.86 -12.29 -14.71
CA ARG A 290 -8.57 -13.66 -14.23
C ARG A 290 -7.67 -13.64 -13.01
N ASP A 291 -6.55 -12.92 -13.08
CA ASP A 291 -5.56 -12.86 -12.00
C ASP A 291 -6.13 -12.14 -10.76
N THR A 292 -6.99 -11.14 -10.97
CA THR A 292 -7.72 -10.47 -9.90
C THR A 292 -8.70 -11.42 -9.18
N LYS A 293 -9.46 -12.24 -9.94
CA LYS A 293 -10.35 -13.27 -9.37
C LYS A 293 -9.58 -14.32 -8.55
N ARG A 294 -8.41 -14.74 -9.00
CA ARG A 294 -7.54 -15.65 -8.24
C ARG A 294 -7.11 -15.06 -6.89
N TYR A 295 -6.85 -13.76 -6.82
CA TYR A 295 -6.59 -13.10 -5.57
C TYR A 295 -7.83 -13.03 -4.67
N GLU A 296 -9.00 -12.75 -5.23
CA GLU A 296 -10.28 -12.74 -4.49
C GLU A 296 -10.57 -14.13 -3.90
N GLU A 297 -10.42 -15.20 -4.67
CA GLU A 297 -10.53 -16.59 -4.23
C GLU A 297 -9.54 -16.95 -3.12
N ALA A 298 -8.36 -16.33 -3.13
CA ALA A 298 -7.35 -16.45 -2.10
C ALA A 298 -7.66 -15.65 -0.81
N GLY A 299 -8.76 -14.92 -0.77
CA GLY A 299 -9.20 -14.15 0.40
C GLY A 299 -8.79 -12.67 0.38
N LEU A 300 -8.39 -12.13 -0.78
CA LEU A 300 -8.11 -10.71 -0.91
C LEU A 300 -9.40 -9.89 -0.84
N ASN A 301 -9.38 -8.82 -0.05
CA ASN A 301 -10.51 -7.90 0.08
C ASN A 301 -10.30 -6.58 -0.69
N HIS A 302 -9.06 -6.22 -1.02
CA HIS A 302 -8.74 -4.95 -1.64
C HIS A 302 -7.50 -5.06 -2.54
N ILE A 303 -7.66 -4.87 -3.84
CA ILE A 303 -6.56 -4.82 -4.80
C ILE A 303 -6.26 -3.38 -5.19
N VAL A 304 -4.98 -3.00 -5.24
CA VAL A 304 -4.53 -1.67 -5.67
C VAL A 304 -3.61 -1.86 -6.88
N PHE A 305 -4.03 -1.44 -8.05
CA PHE A 305 -3.23 -1.55 -9.26
C PHE A 305 -2.09 -0.54 -9.26
N ASP A 306 -0.86 -1.04 -9.33
CA ASP A 306 0.38 -0.24 -9.39
C ASP A 306 0.83 -0.15 -10.86
N LEU A 307 0.52 0.95 -11.48
CA LEU A 307 0.75 1.21 -12.91
C LEU A 307 2.07 1.94 -13.20
N ARG A 308 3.07 1.86 -12.31
CA ARG A 308 4.31 2.66 -12.39
C ARG A 308 5.05 2.56 -13.72
N PHE A 309 5.03 1.43 -14.38
CA PHE A 309 5.64 1.25 -15.70
C PHE A 309 4.77 1.75 -16.86
N ARG A 310 3.57 2.24 -16.56
CA ARG A 310 2.56 2.69 -17.52
C ARG A 310 2.08 4.12 -17.23
N TYR A 311 2.84 4.91 -16.47
CA TYR A 311 2.45 6.29 -16.22
C TYR A 311 2.49 7.18 -17.47
N ALA A 312 3.27 6.81 -18.49
CA ALA A 312 3.25 7.49 -19.79
C ALA A 312 1.88 7.42 -20.49
N ASP A 313 1.13 6.34 -20.30
CA ASP A 313 -0.20 6.14 -20.82
C ASP A 313 -1.25 5.95 -19.70
N TRP A 314 -1.05 6.68 -18.60
CA TRP A 314 -1.82 6.61 -17.35
C TRP A 314 -3.33 6.57 -17.54
N TYR A 315 -3.88 7.50 -18.30
CA TYR A 315 -5.34 7.58 -18.51
C TYR A 315 -5.88 6.40 -19.31
N GLN A 316 -5.14 5.90 -20.29
CA GLN A 316 -5.51 4.71 -21.04
C GLN A 316 -5.52 3.46 -20.15
N GLN A 317 -4.58 3.35 -19.20
CA GLN A 317 -4.58 2.26 -18.24
C GLN A 317 -5.81 2.28 -17.33
N ILE A 318 -6.21 3.46 -16.86
CA ILE A 318 -7.44 3.63 -16.07
C ILE A 318 -8.67 3.26 -16.89
N ASP A 319 -8.71 3.65 -18.18
CA ASP A 319 -9.82 3.31 -19.09
C ASP A 319 -9.98 1.81 -19.26
N LEU A 320 -8.90 1.09 -19.56
CA LEU A 320 -8.93 -0.36 -19.74
C LEU A 320 -9.35 -1.08 -18.43
N LEU A 321 -8.81 -0.66 -17.30
CA LEU A 321 -9.21 -1.22 -16.01
C LEU A 321 -10.68 -0.94 -15.71
N GLY A 322 -11.13 0.30 -15.89
CA GLY A 322 -12.48 0.73 -15.54
C GLY A 322 -13.56 0.16 -16.46
N GLN A 323 -13.31 0.11 -17.77
CA GLN A 323 -14.28 -0.32 -18.76
C GLN A 323 -14.34 -1.83 -18.93
N GLU A 324 -13.22 -2.54 -18.79
CA GLU A 324 -13.14 -3.96 -19.14
C GLU A 324 -12.86 -4.85 -17.90
N VAL A 325 -11.94 -4.48 -17.01
CA VAL A 325 -11.56 -5.34 -15.88
C VAL A 325 -12.55 -5.29 -14.74
N LEU A 326 -12.89 -4.09 -14.25
CA LEU A 326 -13.80 -3.96 -13.11
C LEU A 326 -15.16 -4.62 -13.34
N PRO A 327 -15.82 -4.42 -14.50
CA PRO A 327 -17.07 -5.11 -14.78
C PRO A 327 -16.91 -6.63 -14.86
N ALA A 328 -15.83 -7.13 -15.49
CA ALA A 328 -15.58 -8.57 -15.64
C ALA A 328 -15.32 -9.28 -14.31
N VAL A 329 -14.74 -8.58 -13.31
CA VAL A 329 -14.52 -9.17 -11.97
C VAL A 329 -15.79 -9.07 -11.13
N ARG A 330 -16.59 -8.00 -11.30
CA ARG A 330 -17.82 -7.77 -10.53
C ARG A 330 -19.02 -8.60 -10.99
N ALA A 331 -18.94 -9.14 -12.23
CA ALA A 331 -19.95 -10.04 -12.80
C ALA A 331 -19.90 -11.42 -12.12
#